data_f413daefa5571a926d4609b54d6fc03f
#
_entry.id   f413daefa5571a926d4609b54d6fc03f
#
_cell.length_a   1.000
_cell.length_b   1.000
_cell.length_c   1.000
_cell.angle_alpha   90.00
_cell.angle_beta   90.00
_cell.angle_gamma   90.00
#
_symmetry.space_group_name_H-M   'P 1'
#
loop_
_entity.id
_entity.type
_entity.pdbx_description
1 polymer ?
#
loop_
_entity_poly.entity_id
_entity_poly.type
_entity_poly.pdbx_seq_one_letter_code
_entity_poly.pdbx_strand_id
1 'polypeptide(L)'
;VTPVSSPSPHGQLPLRTVQVLGGGNAASSAHVRSLAAGLVARGVKVTVCAPYEADRAYDFSGVGADHVHVPRSSDPVSVAALRAACANADLVHAHGLHASFRTVLALSGRRVRTPLVVTWHDRAHADGARAHMLRVLERRVVKAATVVLGTTSPLVDRARLTGARDARLAAVALPGPRRPLEPDDPDRLRPKVRAELGAIGRPLLIAVGSLERHRGYDVLLDAARAWRRLDPVPLVVIAGEGPLRAELQGRIEEEGLPVRLIGRRDDVTDLLAAADLALLPSRWEARSVLAQEALHACVPLVATNVGGIPELVGDAAELVPYGDAKALAESVAALLGDRVRREILTAKGARQAASWPTEDETVAQVLSVYDELTQPRPLP
;
A
#
# COMPACT_ATOMS: atom_id res chain seq x y z
N VAL A 1 -30.43 5.06 -12.59
CA VAL A 1 -30.19 4.50 -13.93
C VAL A 1 -29.44 3.20 -13.71
N THR A 2 -30.12 2.07 -13.87
CA THR A 2 -29.56 0.72 -13.77
C THR A 2 -28.55 0.52 -14.90
N PRO A 3 -27.32 0.03 -14.63
CA PRO A 3 -26.39 -0.30 -15.68
C PRO A 3 -26.91 -1.50 -16.48
N VAL A 4 -27.07 -1.29 -17.77
CA VAL A 4 -27.42 -2.36 -18.72
C VAL A 4 -26.20 -3.28 -18.85
N SER A 5 -26.32 -4.47 -18.28
CA SER A 5 -25.39 -5.57 -18.49
C SER A 5 -25.39 -5.97 -19.96
N SER A 6 -24.32 -5.69 -20.70
CA SER A 6 -24.14 -6.21 -22.05
C SER A 6 -23.96 -7.73 -21.97
N PRO A 7 -24.73 -8.54 -22.72
CA PRO A 7 -24.56 -9.97 -22.72
C PRO A 7 -23.21 -10.35 -23.35
N SER A 8 -22.45 -11.19 -22.65
CA SER A 8 -21.23 -11.83 -23.18
C SER A 8 -21.54 -12.54 -24.50
N PRO A 9 -20.63 -12.54 -25.49
CA PRO A 9 -20.82 -13.29 -26.71
C PRO A 9 -20.93 -14.79 -26.38
N HIS A 10 -21.92 -15.43 -26.98
CA HIS A 10 -22.35 -16.80 -26.71
C HIS A 10 -21.20 -17.82 -26.64
N GLY A 11 -21.09 -18.56 -25.54
CA GLY A 11 -20.48 -19.87 -25.47
C GLY A 11 -19.10 -19.97 -24.79
N GLN A 12 -18.49 -18.90 -24.32
CA GLN A 12 -17.24 -19.03 -23.53
C GLN A 12 -17.56 -19.17 -22.04
N LEU A 13 -16.98 -20.20 -21.40
CA LEU A 13 -17.00 -20.35 -19.94
C LEU A 13 -16.38 -19.10 -19.29
N PRO A 14 -16.90 -18.68 -18.13
CA PRO A 14 -16.33 -17.54 -17.43
C PRO A 14 -14.85 -17.77 -17.10
N LEU A 15 -14.02 -16.76 -17.32
CA LEU A 15 -12.59 -16.79 -16.95
C LEU A 15 -12.45 -17.12 -15.47
N ARG A 16 -11.63 -18.11 -15.13
CA ARG A 16 -11.37 -18.55 -13.75
C ARG A 16 -10.00 -18.07 -13.31
N THR A 17 -9.97 -17.18 -12.34
CA THR A 17 -8.72 -16.62 -11.82
C THR A 17 -8.53 -16.97 -10.35
N VAL A 18 -7.26 -17.15 -9.96
CA VAL A 18 -6.87 -17.36 -8.56
C VAL A 18 -5.99 -16.19 -8.14
N GLN A 19 -6.46 -15.43 -7.15
CA GLN A 19 -5.71 -14.36 -6.50
C GLN A 19 -4.98 -14.93 -5.29
N VAL A 20 -3.65 -14.77 -5.20
CA VAL A 20 -2.86 -15.35 -4.11
C VAL A 20 -2.28 -14.26 -3.23
N LEU A 21 -2.67 -14.24 -1.95
CA LEU A 21 -2.15 -13.35 -0.91
C LEU A 21 -1.20 -14.09 0.03
N GLY A 22 -0.09 -13.46 0.37
CA GLY A 22 0.92 -14.00 1.27
C GLY A 22 0.80 -13.57 2.73
N GLY A 23 -0.33 -13.01 3.14
CA GLY A 23 -0.43 -12.32 4.42
C GLY A 23 0.24 -10.95 4.36
N GLY A 24 0.06 -10.25 3.25
CA GLY A 24 0.58 -8.93 2.97
C GLY A 24 0.11 -7.85 3.96
N ASN A 25 0.61 -6.65 3.76
CA ASN A 25 0.16 -5.47 4.50
C ASN A 25 -1.32 -5.16 4.21
N ALA A 26 -1.89 -4.26 4.99
CA ALA A 26 -3.29 -3.85 4.87
C ALA A 26 -3.62 -3.36 3.45
N ALA A 27 -2.71 -2.61 2.82
CA ALA A 27 -2.90 -2.05 1.49
C ALA A 27 -3.04 -3.12 0.40
N SER A 28 -2.19 -4.16 0.40
CA SER A 28 -2.30 -5.24 -0.60
C SER A 28 -3.57 -6.08 -0.44
N SER A 29 -4.02 -6.30 0.80
CA SER A 29 -5.26 -7.04 1.07
C SER A 29 -6.49 -6.24 0.66
N ALA A 30 -6.53 -4.94 0.93
CA ALA A 30 -7.59 -4.05 0.50
C ALA A 30 -7.64 -3.94 -1.04
N HIS A 31 -6.47 -3.83 -1.69
CA HIS A 31 -6.37 -3.84 -3.15
C HIS A 31 -6.93 -5.14 -3.76
N VAL A 32 -6.57 -6.31 -3.22
CA VAL A 32 -7.08 -7.59 -3.73
C VAL A 32 -8.58 -7.72 -3.53
N ARG A 33 -9.13 -7.20 -2.43
CA ARG A 33 -10.59 -7.16 -2.21
C ARG A 33 -11.29 -6.32 -3.27
N SER A 34 -10.80 -5.10 -3.51
CA SER A 34 -11.35 -4.21 -4.53
C SER A 34 -11.24 -4.83 -5.93
N LEU A 35 -10.06 -5.38 -6.27
CA LEU A 35 -9.84 -6.07 -7.54
C LEU A 35 -10.78 -7.26 -7.71
N ALA A 36 -10.94 -8.10 -6.68
CA ALA A 36 -11.84 -9.25 -6.72
C ALA A 36 -13.29 -8.82 -6.96
N ALA A 37 -13.76 -7.80 -6.23
CA ALA A 37 -15.11 -7.23 -6.41
C ALA A 37 -15.33 -6.77 -7.85
N GLY A 38 -14.41 -6.02 -8.41
CA GLY A 38 -14.51 -5.49 -9.78
C GLY A 38 -14.42 -6.57 -10.87
N LEU A 39 -13.62 -7.62 -10.66
CA LEU A 39 -13.53 -8.78 -11.56
C LEU A 39 -14.82 -9.61 -11.51
N VAL A 40 -15.36 -9.90 -10.32
CA VAL A 40 -16.64 -10.60 -10.15
C VAL A 40 -17.78 -9.84 -10.82
N ALA A 41 -17.85 -8.52 -10.63
CA ALA A 41 -18.85 -7.67 -11.26
C ALA A 41 -18.80 -7.73 -12.82
N ARG A 42 -17.65 -8.13 -13.39
CA ARG A 42 -17.44 -8.30 -14.83
C ARG A 42 -17.55 -9.77 -15.30
N GLY A 43 -18.08 -10.64 -14.44
CA GLY A 43 -18.35 -12.05 -14.78
C GLY A 43 -17.15 -12.97 -14.68
N VAL A 44 -16.03 -12.55 -14.10
CA VAL A 44 -14.87 -13.41 -13.83
C VAL A 44 -15.14 -14.25 -12.59
N LYS A 45 -14.86 -15.54 -12.65
CA LYS A 45 -14.87 -16.41 -11.47
C LYS A 45 -13.56 -16.25 -10.71
N VAL A 46 -13.64 -15.65 -9.52
CA VAL A 46 -12.47 -15.30 -8.71
C VAL A 46 -12.38 -16.20 -7.49
N THR A 47 -11.23 -16.84 -7.27
CA THR A 47 -10.89 -17.52 -6.02
C THR A 47 -9.75 -16.75 -5.34
N VAL A 48 -9.91 -16.39 -4.06
CA VAL A 48 -8.88 -15.72 -3.26
C VAL A 48 -8.25 -16.74 -2.31
N CYS A 49 -6.96 -17.02 -2.51
CA CYS A 49 -6.17 -17.86 -1.62
C CYS A 49 -5.47 -16.96 -0.58
N ALA A 50 -5.94 -16.98 0.65
CA ALA A 50 -5.45 -16.12 1.73
C ALA A 50 -5.56 -16.81 3.10
N PRO A 51 -4.78 -16.35 4.12
CA PRO A 51 -5.00 -16.78 5.51
C PRO A 51 -6.36 -16.37 6.04
N TYR A 52 -6.91 -17.12 7.00
CA TYR A 52 -8.21 -16.81 7.62
C TYR A 52 -8.30 -15.40 8.19
N GLU A 53 -7.21 -14.90 8.79
CA GLU A 53 -7.20 -13.56 9.37
C GLU A 53 -7.37 -12.47 8.31
N ALA A 54 -6.88 -12.71 7.10
CA ALA A 54 -7.07 -11.79 5.98
C ALA A 54 -8.51 -11.82 5.48
N ASP A 55 -9.14 -13.01 5.38
CA ASP A 55 -10.54 -13.11 4.98
C ASP A 55 -11.46 -12.49 6.01
N ARG A 56 -11.26 -12.76 7.31
CA ARG A 56 -12.05 -12.14 8.40
C ARG A 56 -11.95 -10.61 8.40
N ALA A 57 -10.79 -10.07 8.00
CA ALA A 57 -10.56 -8.62 8.01
C ALA A 57 -11.09 -7.93 6.74
N TYR A 58 -11.12 -8.63 5.61
CA TYR A 58 -11.40 -8.04 4.30
C TYR A 58 -12.65 -8.60 3.62
N ASP A 59 -13.22 -9.69 4.11
CA ASP A 59 -14.48 -10.30 3.61
C ASP A 59 -14.46 -10.49 2.08
N PHE A 60 -13.56 -11.37 1.60
CA PHE A 60 -13.46 -11.67 0.17
C PHE A 60 -14.71 -12.39 -0.35
N SER A 61 -15.33 -13.22 0.49
CA SER A 61 -16.58 -13.92 0.14
C SER A 61 -17.75 -12.95 -0.02
N GLY A 62 -17.82 -11.90 0.80
CA GLY A 62 -18.86 -10.88 0.71
C GLY A 62 -18.83 -10.04 -0.58
N VAL A 63 -17.73 -10.05 -1.32
CA VAL A 63 -17.66 -9.43 -2.66
C VAL A 63 -17.89 -10.43 -3.81
N GLY A 64 -18.31 -11.66 -3.49
CA GLY A 64 -18.64 -12.69 -4.48
C GLY A 64 -17.46 -13.53 -4.97
N ALA A 65 -16.29 -13.46 -4.33
CA ALA A 65 -15.17 -14.34 -4.60
C ALA A 65 -15.22 -15.60 -3.72
N ASP A 66 -14.77 -16.73 -4.24
CA ASP A 66 -14.53 -17.92 -3.43
C ASP A 66 -13.28 -17.73 -2.56
N HIS A 67 -13.35 -17.97 -1.25
CA HIS A 67 -12.19 -17.96 -0.37
C HIS A 67 -11.64 -19.35 -0.13
N VAL A 68 -10.34 -19.53 -0.30
CA VAL A 68 -9.60 -20.78 0.03
C VAL A 68 -8.53 -20.43 1.06
N HIS A 69 -8.61 -21.06 2.22
CA HIS A 69 -7.59 -20.88 3.25
C HIS A 69 -6.24 -21.46 2.81
N VAL A 70 -5.24 -20.60 2.76
CA VAL A 70 -3.84 -20.98 2.55
C VAL A 70 -2.98 -20.30 3.61
N PRO A 71 -2.33 -21.07 4.50
CA PRO A 71 -1.46 -20.53 5.54
C PRO A 71 -0.32 -19.67 4.96
N ARG A 72 0.28 -18.83 5.79
CA ARG A 72 1.39 -17.94 5.37
C ARG A 72 2.71 -18.66 5.12
N SER A 73 2.83 -19.92 5.55
CA SER A 73 4.03 -20.72 5.43
C SER A 73 4.29 -21.18 3.98
N SER A 74 5.51 -21.62 3.71
CA SER A 74 5.91 -22.26 2.44
C SER A 74 6.17 -23.74 2.63
N ASP A 75 5.53 -24.38 3.63
CA ASP A 75 5.60 -25.81 3.88
C ASP A 75 4.87 -26.61 2.79
N PRO A 76 5.15 -27.92 2.68
CA PRO A 76 4.55 -28.77 1.64
C PRO A 76 3.01 -28.79 1.65
N VAL A 77 2.38 -28.70 2.84
CA VAL A 77 0.91 -28.74 2.98
C VAL A 77 0.31 -27.48 2.39
N SER A 78 0.86 -26.30 2.75
CA SER A 78 0.43 -25.00 2.22
C SER A 78 0.62 -24.92 0.70
N VAL A 79 1.73 -25.44 0.17
CA VAL A 79 1.98 -25.48 -1.27
C VAL A 79 1.02 -26.46 -1.98
N ALA A 80 0.69 -27.61 -1.36
CA ALA A 80 -0.28 -28.56 -1.90
C ALA A 80 -1.70 -27.98 -1.95
N ALA A 81 -2.14 -27.29 -0.88
CA ALA A 81 -3.42 -26.58 -0.85
C ALA A 81 -3.51 -25.54 -1.97
N LEU A 82 -2.46 -24.73 -2.15
CA LEU A 82 -2.39 -23.75 -3.22
C LEU A 82 -2.39 -24.39 -4.61
N ARG A 83 -1.68 -25.52 -4.77
CA ARG A 83 -1.69 -26.32 -6.02
C ARG A 83 -3.08 -26.84 -6.37
N ALA A 84 -3.84 -27.31 -5.36
CA ALA A 84 -5.21 -27.76 -5.54
C ALA A 84 -6.14 -26.59 -5.95
N ALA A 85 -6.04 -25.46 -5.28
CA ALA A 85 -6.81 -24.26 -5.62
C ALA A 85 -6.54 -23.76 -7.06
N CYS A 86 -5.28 -23.87 -7.52
CA CYS A 86 -4.89 -23.49 -8.87
C CYS A 86 -5.19 -24.54 -9.94
N ALA A 87 -5.73 -25.73 -9.59
CA ALA A 87 -5.85 -26.87 -10.53
C ALA A 87 -6.62 -26.53 -11.81
N ASN A 88 -7.71 -25.81 -11.67
CA ASN A 88 -8.62 -25.44 -12.75
C ASN A 88 -8.57 -23.94 -13.11
N ALA A 89 -7.54 -23.24 -12.68
CA ALA A 89 -7.38 -21.81 -12.98
C ALA A 89 -6.91 -21.63 -14.42
N ASP A 90 -7.53 -20.70 -15.13
CA ASP A 90 -7.09 -20.25 -16.45
C ASP A 90 -5.89 -19.30 -16.32
N LEU A 91 -5.82 -18.57 -15.18
CA LEU A 91 -4.74 -17.66 -14.82
C LEU A 91 -4.58 -17.58 -13.28
N VAL A 92 -3.34 -17.40 -12.81
CA VAL A 92 -3.03 -17.13 -11.40
C VAL A 92 -2.37 -15.78 -11.26
N HIS A 93 -2.85 -14.98 -10.31
CA HIS A 93 -2.29 -13.68 -9.98
C HIS A 93 -1.82 -13.64 -8.52
N ALA A 94 -0.53 -13.48 -8.30
CA ALA A 94 0.07 -13.47 -6.97
C ALA A 94 0.52 -12.06 -6.56
N HIS A 95 0.23 -11.69 -5.30
CA HIS A 95 0.47 -10.36 -4.75
C HIS A 95 1.62 -10.37 -3.73
N GLY A 96 2.74 -9.74 -4.09
CA GLY A 96 3.95 -9.65 -3.28
C GLY A 96 4.88 -10.87 -3.43
N LEU A 97 6.14 -10.72 -3.00
CA LEU A 97 7.21 -11.68 -3.25
C LEU A 97 6.93 -13.07 -2.67
N HIS A 98 6.48 -13.14 -1.41
CA HIS A 98 6.26 -14.43 -0.73
C HIS A 98 5.09 -15.21 -1.32
N ALA A 99 3.97 -14.54 -1.64
CA ALA A 99 2.85 -15.18 -2.33
C ALA A 99 3.27 -15.69 -3.70
N SER A 100 4.00 -14.88 -4.45
CA SER A 100 4.50 -15.22 -5.77
C SER A 100 5.43 -16.44 -5.74
N PHE A 101 6.36 -16.49 -4.77
CA PHE A 101 7.27 -17.62 -4.64
C PHE A 101 6.54 -18.94 -4.34
N ARG A 102 5.56 -18.92 -3.41
CA ARG A 102 4.72 -20.10 -3.12
C ARG A 102 3.90 -20.52 -4.34
N THR A 103 3.40 -19.57 -5.09
CA THR A 103 2.68 -19.83 -6.35
C THR A 103 3.59 -20.49 -7.39
N VAL A 104 4.84 -20.04 -7.51
CA VAL A 104 5.83 -20.68 -8.39
C VAL A 104 6.04 -22.14 -7.99
N LEU A 105 6.16 -22.44 -6.69
CA LEU A 105 6.27 -23.81 -6.19
C LEU A 105 5.00 -24.64 -6.50
N ALA A 106 3.83 -24.06 -6.29
CA ALA A 106 2.55 -24.72 -6.54
C ALA A 106 2.32 -25.02 -8.03
N LEU A 107 2.75 -24.17 -8.94
CA LEU A 107 2.61 -24.33 -10.39
C LEU A 107 3.73 -25.18 -11.00
N SER A 108 4.82 -25.46 -10.26
CA SER A 108 5.94 -26.27 -10.75
C SER A 108 5.51 -27.72 -11.04
N GLY A 109 6.04 -28.28 -12.14
CA GLY A 109 5.78 -29.67 -12.53
C GLY A 109 4.41 -29.94 -13.18
N ARG A 110 3.61 -28.91 -13.46
CA ARG A 110 2.35 -29.08 -14.20
C ARG A 110 2.61 -29.26 -15.69
N ARG A 111 1.84 -30.17 -16.34
CA ARG A 111 1.91 -30.41 -17.79
C ARG A 111 1.43 -29.21 -18.60
N VAL A 112 0.39 -28.52 -18.12
CA VAL A 112 -0.14 -27.30 -18.73
C VAL A 112 0.40 -26.11 -17.97
N ARG A 113 1.01 -25.16 -18.68
CA ARG A 113 1.49 -23.90 -18.10
C ARG A 113 0.33 -22.94 -17.90
N THR A 114 -0.10 -22.76 -16.65
CA THR A 114 -1.02 -21.69 -16.27
C THR A 114 -0.26 -20.37 -16.24
N PRO A 115 -0.71 -19.32 -16.95
CA PRO A 115 -0.08 -17.99 -16.88
C PRO A 115 -0.02 -17.48 -15.44
N LEU A 116 1.12 -16.90 -15.05
CA LEU A 116 1.34 -16.31 -13.75
C LEU A 116 1.57 -14.81 -13.89
N VAL A 117 0.65 -14.03 -13.37
CA VAL A 117 0.81 -12.58 -13.15
C VAL A 117 1.29 -12.36 -11.73
N VAL A 118 2.20 -11.42 -11.55
CA VAL A 118 2.75 -11.06 -10.24
C VAL A 118 2.64 -9.57 -10.05
N THR A 119 1.98 -9.10 -8.98
CA THR A 119 2.01 -7.69 -8.59
C THR A 119 2.96 -7.47 -7.42
N TRP A 120 3.91 -6.59 -7.61
CA TRP A 120 4.78 -6.08 -6.55
C TRP A 120 4.21 -4.78 -5.99
N HIS A 121 3.72 -4.86 -4.75
CA HIS A 121 3.18 -3.71 -4.01
C HIS A 121 4.24 -2.97 -3.20
N ASP A 122 5.34 -3.64 -2.88
CA ASP A 122 6.40 -3.13 -2.04
C ASP A 122 7.70 -3.90 -2.31
N ARG A 123 8.80 -3.38 -1.79
CA ARG A 123 10.09 -4.04 -1.82
C ARG A 123 10.30 -4.81 -0.52
N ALA A 124 10.74 -6.06 -0.61
CA ALA A 124 11.16 -6.79 0.57
C ALA A 124 12.45 -6.17 1.14
N HIS A 125 12.41 -5.79 2.41
CA HIS A 125 13.54 -5.21 3.12
C HIS A 125 14.23 -6.28 3.97
N ALA A 126 15.53 -6.42 3.78
CA ALA A 126 16.39 -7.21 4.65
C ALA A 126 17.85 -6.79 4.45
N ASP A 127 18.65 -7.06 5.45
CA ASP A 127 20.09 -6.81 5.44
C ASP A 127 20.87 -8.13 5.47
N GLY A 128 22.13 -8.13 5.11
CA GLY A 128 23.04 -9.26 5.18
C GLY A 128 22.62 -10.48 4.37
N ALA A 129 22.75 -11.68 4.94
CA ALA A 129 22.45 -12.96 4.28
C ALA A 129 20.98 -13.08 3.84
N ARG A 130 20.05 -12.50 4.60
CA ARG A 130 18.62 -12.48 4.26
C ARG A 130 18.35 -11.69 2.99
N ALA A 131 19.06 -10.60 2.77
CA ALA A 131 18.96 -9.81 1.53
C ALA A 131 19.41 -10.63 0.30
N HIS A 132 20.45 -11.48 0.44
CA HIS A 132 20.88 -12.37 -0.63
C HIS A 132 19.82 -13.41 -0.96
N MET A 133 19.22 -14.04 0.06
CA MET A 133 18.13 -14.99 -0.11
C MET A 133 16.94 -14.35 -0.84
N LEU A 134 16.53 -13.15 -0.43
CA LEU A 134 15.43 -12.43 -1.10
C LEU A 134 15.72 -12.16 -2.57
N ARG A 135 16.95 -11.80 -2.94
CA ARG A 135 17.35 -11.62 -4.36
C ARG A 135 17.23 -12.91 -5.17
N VAL A 136 17.55 -14.07 -4.57
CA VAL A 136 17.38 -15.36 -5.22
C VAL A 136 15.90 -15.68 -5.43
N LEU A 137 15.07 -15.42 -4.43
CA LEU A 137 13.61 -15.59 -4.52
C LEU A 137 13.01 -14.68 -5.60
N GLU A 138 13.38 -13.40 -5.60
CA GLU A 138 12.96 -12.43 -6.63
C GLU A 138 13.29 -12.94 -8.04
N ARG A 139 14.53 -13.38 -8.27
CA ARG A 139 14.94 -13.93 -9.57
C ARG A 139 14.13 -15.16 -10.00
N ARG A 140 13.82 -16.05 -9.07
CA ARG A 140 12.98 -17.22 -9.36
C ARG A 140 11.55 -16.83 -9.73
N VAL A 141 10.96 -15.91 -8.97
CA VAL A 141 9.62 -15.39 -9.22
C VAL A 141 9.55 -14.71 -10.58
N VAL A 142 10.45 -13.76 -10.83
CA VAL A 142 10.48 -12.98 -12.08
C VAL A 142 10.66 -13.85 -13.32
N LYS A 143 11.52 -14.89 -13.25
CA LYS A 143 11.71 -15.84 -14.36
C LYS A 143 10.49 -16.73 -14.62
N ALA A 144 9.70 -17.03 -13.59
CA ALA A 144 8.50 -17.86 -13.70
C ALA A 144 7.26 -17.07 -14.10
N ALA A 145 7.21 -15.78 -13.76
CA ALA A 145 6.10 -14.89 -14.09
C ALA A 145 5.99 -14.70 -15.60
N THR A 146 4.75 -14.67 -16.10
CA THR A 146 4.45 -14.28 -17.49
C THR A 146 4.50 -12.76 -17.59
N VAL A 147 3.89 -12.06 -16.62
CA VAL A 147 3.92 -10.59 -16.48
C VAL A 147 4.20 -10.22 -15.03
N VAL A 148 5.04 -9.22 -14.82
CA VAL A 148 5.26 -8.58 -13.52
C VAL A 148 4.66 -7.18 -13.56
N LEU A 149 3.75 -6.89 -12.66
CA LEU A 149 3.14 -5.60 -12.46
C LEU A 149 3.82 -4.90 -11.27
N GLY A 150 4.50 -3.79 -11.49
CA GLY A 150 5.05 -2.95 -10.43
C GLY A 150 4.11 -1.79 -10.13
N THR A 151 3.80 -1.55 -8.87
CA THR A 151 2.91 -0.44 -8.48
C THR A 151 3.57 0.95 -8.60
N THR A 152 4.87 0.98 -8.90
CA THR A 152 5.66 2.20 -9.14
C THR A 152 6.75 1.92 -10.18
N SER A 153 7.24 2.97 -10.86
CA SER A 153 8.31 2.86 -11.84
C SER A 153 9.59 2.23 -11.26
N PRO A 154 10.06 2.54 -10.04
CA PRO A 154 11.20 1.85 -9.44
C PRO A 154 11.03 0.35 -9.24
N LEU A 155 9.79 -0.13 -9.01
CA LEU A 155 9.52 -1.57 -8.92
C LEU A 155 9.52 -2.24 -10.29
N VAL A 156 9.02 -1.57 -11.32
CA VAL A 156 9.10 -2.04 -12.72
C VAL A 156 10.55 -2.17 -13.16
N ASP A 157 11.37 -1.15 -12.91
CA ASP A 157 12.80 -1.15 -13.25
C ASP A 157 13.55 -2.25 -12.51
N ARG A 158 13.24 -2.44 -11.21
CA ARG A 158 13.77 -3.56 -10.44
C ARG A 158 13.40 -4.92 -11.05
N ALA A 159 12.15 -5.09 -11.49
CA ALA A 159 11.73 -6.33 -12.15
C ALA A 159 12.51 -6.59 -13.44
N ARG A 160 12.69 -5.57 -14.27
CA ARG A 160 13.49 -5.61 -15.50
C ARG A 160 14.94 -5.97 -15.21
N LEU A 161 15.59 -5.28 -14.28
CA LEU A 161 16.96 -5.55 -13.84
C LEU A 161 17.12 -6.97 -13.25
N THR A 162 16.06 -7.52 -12.67
CA THR A 162 16.05 -8.88 -12.12
C THR A 162 15.84 -9.95 -13.21
N GLY A 163 15.45 -9.52 -14.43
CA GLY A 163 15.28 -10.37 -15.60
C GLY A 163 13.84 -10.73 -15.94
N ALA A 164 12.88 -9.84 -15.64
CA ALA A 164 11.51 -9.97 -16.08
C ALA A 164 11.44 -9.92 -17.62
N ARG A 165 10.65 -10.83 -18.22
CA ARG A 165 10.38 -10.83 -19.66
C ARG A 165 9.41 -9.72 -20.05
N ASP A 166 8.44 -9.48 -19.19
CA ASP A 166 7.44 -8.43 -19.32
C ASP A 166 7.23 -7.82 -17.94
N ALA A 167 7.49 -6.52 -17.83
CA ALA A 167 7.30 -5.76 -16.60
C ALA A 167 6.61 -4.45 -16.93
N ARG A 168 5.44 -4.22 -16.34
CA ARG A 168 4.53 -3.10 -16.62
C ARG A 168 4.18 -2.34 -15.35
N LEU A 169 3.88 -1.06 -15.49
CA LEU A 169 3.34 -0.26 -14.40
C LEU A 169 1.89 -0.67 -14.13
N ALA A 170 1.56 -0.95 -12.87
CA ALA A 170 0.20 -1.22 -12.44
C ALA A 170 -0.55 0.07 -12.10
N ALA A 171 -1.72 0.24 -12.66
CA ALA A 171 -2.67 1.21 -12.14
C ALA A 171 -3.23 0.66 -10.81
N VAL A 172 -2.94 1.33 -9.69
CA VAL A 172 -3.41 0.91 -8.37
C VAL A 172 -4.12 2.07 -7.71
N ALA A 173 -5.44 1.92 -7.58
CA ALA A 173 -6.26 2.85 -6.81
C ALA A 173 -5.96 2.77 -5.33
N LEU A 174 -6.14 3.86 -4.61
CA LEU A 174 -6.30 3.82 -3.17
C LEU A 174 -7.67 3.18 -2.88
N PRO A 175 -7.72 2.05 -2.17
CA PRO A 175 -9.00 1.47 -1.78
C PRO A 175 -9.78 2.46 -0.92
N GLY A 176 -11.08 2.57 -1.19
CA GLY A 176 -11.97 3.45 -0.42
C GLY A 176 -11.90 3.19 1.08
N PRO A 177 -12.25 4.16 1.92
CA PRO A 177 -12.21 4.03 3.37
C PRO A 177 -13.08 2.85 3.81
N ARG A 178 -12.58 2.06 4.75
CA ARG A 178 -13.28 0.88 5.28
C ARG A 178 -14.59 1.22 5.99
N ARG A 179 -14.71 2.43 6.48
CA ARG A 179 -15.88 2.96 7.17
C ARG A 179 -16.41 4.13 6.36
N PRO A 180 -17.70 4.11 5.96
CA PRO A 180 -18.31 5.33 5.47
C PRO A 180 -18.11 6.40 6.55
N LEU A 181 -17.57 7.53 6.15
CA LEU A 181 -17.57 8.71 7.02
C LEU A 181 -19.05 9.03 7.26
N GLU A 182 -19.58 8.73 8.45
CA GLU A 182 -20.75 9.49 8.89
C GLU A 182 -20.29 10.93 8.93
N PRO A 183 -21.04 11.86 8.34
CA PRO A 183 -20.64 13.25 8.32
C PRO A 183 -20.77 13.82 9.74
N ASP A 184 -19.80 13.52 10.62
CA ASP A 184 -19.55 14.37 11.76
C ASP A 184 -19.19 15.75 11.19
N ASP A 185 -19.89 16.77 11.67
CA ASP A 185 -19.66 18.15 11.30
C ASP A 185 -18.13 18.44 11.37
N PRO A 186 -17.44 18.73 10.24
CA PRO A 186 -15.99 18.94 10.23
C PRO A 186 -15.55 19.99 11.25
N ASP A 187 -16.42 20.97 11.54
CA ASP A 187 -16.17 22.03 12.51
C ASP A 187 -16.14 21.51 13.96
N ARG A 188 -16.76 20.37 14.23
CA ARG A 188 -16.75 19.72 15.55
C ARG A 188 -15.69 18.63 15.67
N LEU A 189 -15.42 17.90 14.59
CA LEU A 189 -14.46 16.80 14.58
C LEU A 189 -13.05 17.27 14.88
N ARG A 190 -12.57 18.29 14.17
CA ARG A 190 -11.22 18.82 14.33
C ARG A 190 -10.90 19.24 15.77
N PRO A 191 -11.69 20.10 16.45
CA PRO A 191 -11.45 20.46 17.85
C PRO A 191 -11.49 19.28 18.81
N LYS A 192 -12.40 18.31 18.61
CA LYS A 192 -12.54 17.11 19.43
C LYS A 192 -11.28 16.25 19.37
N VAL A 193 -10.82 15.88 18.18
CA VAL A 193 -9.62 15.05 17.99
C VAL A 193 -8.39 15.77 18.54
N ARG A 194 -8.26 17.08 18.33
CA ARG A 194 -7.14 17.86 18.87
C ARG A 194 -7.14 17.92 20.39
N ALA A 195 -8.31 18.00 21.03
CA ALA A 195 -8.44 17.94 22.48
C ALA A 195 -8.02 16.56 23.03
N GLU A 196 -8.49 15.48 22.42
CA GLU A 196 -8.13 14.10 22.78
C GLU A 196 -6.61 13.87 22.69
N LEU A 197 -5.99 14.43 21.68
CA LEU A 197 -4.55 14.31 21.44
C LEU A 197 -3.71 15.33 22.26
N GLY A 198 -4.31 16.28 22.97
CA GLY A 198 -3.58 17.33 23.68
C GLY A 198 -2.90 18.34 22.75
N ALA A 199 -3.49 18.60 21.59
CA ALA A 199 -2.96 19.52 20.57
C ALA A 199 -3.73 20.86 20.53
N ILE A 200 -4.38 21.26 21.64
CA ILE A 200 -5.07 22.54 21.74
C ILE A 200 -4.05 23.69 21.72
N GLY A 201 -4.26 24.65 20.82
CA GLY A 201 -3.42 25.85 20.71
C GLY A 201 -2.00 25.62 20.16
N ARG A 202 -1.70 24.43 19.62
CA ARG A 202 -0.37 24.10 19.08
C ARG A 202 -0.48 23.30 17.75
N PRO A 203 0.49 23.40 16.83
CA PRO A 203 0.46 22.62 15.60
C PRO A 203 0.43 21.12 15.88
N LEU A 204 -0.34 20.36 15.08
CA LEU A 204 -0.45 18.90 15.15
C LEU A 204 0.15 18.26 13.91
N LEU A 205 1.19 17.45 14.10
CA LEU A 205 1.90 16.71 13.07
C LEU A 205 1.56 15.25 13.20
N ILE A 206 1.13 14.59 12.12
CA ILE A 206 0.68 13.19 12.15
C ILE A 206 1.62 12.32 11.32
N ALA A 207 2.08 11.21 11.89
CA ALA A 207 2.74 10.11 11.19
C ALA A 207 1.99 8.80 11.48
N VAL A 208 1.82 7.95 10.47
CA VAL A 208 1.08 6.67 10.61
C VAL A 208 1.87 5.55 9.97
N GLY A 209 2.05 4.45 10.71
CA GLY A 209 2.69 3.25 10.17
C GLY A 209 3.19 2.30 11.26
N SER A 210 3.60 1.09 10.86
CA SER A 210 4.23 0.14 11.77
C SER A 210 5.51 0.71 12.39
N LEU A 211 5.74 0.46 13.69
CA LEU A 211 6.94 0.93 14.38
C LEU A 211 8.11 -0.01 14.08
N GLU A 212 8.64 0.11 12.85
CA GLU A 212 9.73 -0.67 12.30
C GLU A 212 10.85 0.23 11.77
N ARG A 213 12.09 -0.29 11.70
CA ARG A 213 13.29 0.48 11.32
C ARG A 213 13.17 1.19 9.96
N HIS A 214 12.50 0.58 8.99
CA HIS A 214 12.36 1.16 7.66
C HIS A 214 11.40 2.36 7.60
N ARG A 215 10.63 2.63 8.65
CA ARG A 215 9.73 3.77 8.75
C ARG A 215 10.41 5.09 9.13
N GLY A 216 11.69 5.05 9.59
CA GLY A 216 12.49 6.25 9.84
C GLY A 216 12.03 7.10 11.03
N TYR A 217 11.34 6.51 12.01
CA TYR A 217 10.90 7.23 13.19
C TYR A 217 12.05 7.68 14.09
N ASP A 218 13.20 7.04 14.03
CA ASP A 218 14.45 7.50 14.64
C ASP A 218 14.87 8.86 14.08
N VAL A 219 14.85 9.04 12.75
CA VAL A 219 15.13 10.32 12.09
C VAL A 219 14.07 11.37 12.44
N LEU A 220 12.81 10.97 12.58
CA LEU A 220 11.73 11.87 13.02
C LEU A 220 11.95 12.37 14.44
N LEU A 221 12.38 11.49 15.37
CA LEU A 221 12.71 11.91 16.74
C LEU A 221 13.91 12.86 16.77
N ASP A 222 14.93 12.62 15.94
CA ASP A 222 16.07 13.53 15.82
C ASP A 222 15.64 14.93 15.33
N ALA A 223 14.75 14.98 14.32
CA ALA A 223 14.18 16.26 13.85
C ALA A 223 13.33 16.95 14.92
N ALA A 224 12.57 16.20 15.71
CA ALA A 224 11.70 16.72 16.76
C ALA A 224 12.46 17.47 17.87
N ARG A 225 13.74 17.20 18.06
CA ARG A 225 14.60 17.98 18.99
C ARG A 225 14.64 19.47 18.66
N ALA A 226 14.69 19.79 17.36
CA ALA A 226 14.73 21.19 16.91
C ALA A 226 13.39 21.90 17.16
N TRP A 227 12.27 21.19 17.05
CA TRP A 227 10.94 21.78 17.20
C TRP A 227 10.58 22.19 18.62
N ARG A 228 11.32 21.74 19.63
CA ARG A 228 11.16 22.22 21.03
C ARG A 228 11.40 23.72 21.18
N ARG A 229 12.08 24.34 20.21
CA ARG A 229 12.40 25.78 20.21
C ARG A 229 11.37 26.62 19.44
N LEU A 230 10.39 25.99 18.83
CA LEU A 230 9.31 26.70 18.12
C LEU A 230 8.27 27.19 19.14
N ASP A 231 7.60 28.28 18.81
CA ASP A 231 6.50 28.83 19.59
C ASP A 231 5.29 29.09 18.66
N PRO A 232 4.19 28.37 18.86
CA PRO A 232 3.98 27.27 19.81
C PRO A 232 4.73 25.99 19.41
N VAL A 233 5.17 25.22 20.41
CA VAL A 233 5.83 23.92 20.19
C VAL A 233 4.85 22.94 19.54
N PRO A 234 5.14 22.38 18.36
CA PRO A 234 4.25 21.42 17.71
C PRO A 234 4.17 20.10 18.49
N LEU A 235 3.04 19.40 18.38
CA LEU A 235 2.88 18.04 18.85
C LEU A 235 3.01 17.08 17.66
N VAL A 236 3.92 16.12 17.75
CA VAL A 236 3.98 14.99 16.82
C VAL A 236 3.22 13.82 17.40
N VAL A 237 2.30 13.27 16.63
CA VAL A 237 1.58 12.04 17.00
C VAL A 237 1.94 10.94 16.01
N ILE A 238 2.43 9.82 16.51
CA ILE A 238 2.74 8.62 15.71
C ILE A 238 1.69 7.56 16.04
N ALA A 239 0.87 7.22 15.05
CA ALA A 239 -0.13 6.17 15.14
C ALA A 239 0.41 4.86 14.55
N GLY A 240 0.53 3.82 15.36
CA GLY A 240 1.00 2.51 14.94
C GLY A 240 1.53 1.66 16.08
N GLU A 241 1.81 0.41 15.74
CA GLU A 241 2.41 -0.58 16.63
C GLU A 241 3.58 -1.28 15.93
N GLY A 242 4.50 -1.82 16.71
CA GLY A 242 5.62 -2.57 16.17
C GLY A 242 6.76 -2.77 17.16
N PRO A 243 7.80 -3.50 16.75
CA PRO A 243 8.88 -3.93 17.63
C PRO A 243 9.71 -2.78 18.23
N LEU A 244 9.70 -1.59 17.59
CA LEU A 244 10.46 -0.44 18.07
C LEU A 244 9.70 0.40 19.12
N ARG A 245 8.48 0.02 19.54
CA ARG A 245 7.67 0.84 20.43
C ARG A 245 8.41 1.22 21.72
N ALA A 246 9.02 0.23 22.40
CA ALA A 246 9.72 0.47 23.67
C ALA A 246 10.96 1.37 23.49
N GLU A 247 11.73 1.14 22.42
CA GLU A 247 12.91 1.95 22.08
C GLU A 247 12.54 3.41 21.80
N LEU A 248 11.52 3.63 20.97
CA LEU A 248 11.05 4.97 20.63
C LEU A 248 10.45 5.69 21.85
N GLN A 249 9.66 4.97 22.67
CA GLN A 249 9.06 5.54 23.88
C GLN A 249 10.15 5.97 24.89
N GLY A 250 11.16 5.12 25.11
CA GLY A 250 12.30 5.47 25.98
C GLY A 250 13.01 6.74 25.51
N ARG A 251 13.30 6.87 24.22
CA ARG A 251 13.92 8.09 23.67
C ARG A 251 13.02 9.33 23.83
N ILE A 252 11.72 9.19 23.60
CA ILE A 252 10.77 10.31 23.75
C ILE A 252 10.81 10.85 25.21
N GLU A 253 10.82 9.96 26.19
CA GLU A 253 10.84 10.30 27.61
C GLU A 253 12.19 10.87 28.05
N GLU A 254 13.30 10.18 27.73
CA GLU A 254 14.65 10.60 28.10
C GLU A 254 15.03 11.96 27.52
N GLU A 255 14.63 12.23 26.28
CA GLU A 255 14.96 13.47 25.59
C GLU A 255 13.88 14.55 25.76
N GLY A 256 12.74 14.25 26.38
CA GLY A 256 11.63 15.19 26.57
C GLY A 256 11.06 15.72 25.24
N LEU A 257 10.89 14.82 24.25
CA LEU A 257 10.46 15.20 22.92
C LEU A 257 8.95 15.49 22.86
N PRO A 258 8.50 16.45 22.02
CA PRO A 258 7.08 16.75 21.82
C PRO A 258 6.40 15.70 20.93
N VAL A 259 6.58 14.41 21.24
CA VAL A 259 6.13 13.27 20.45
C VAL A 259 5.28 12.34 21.31
N ARG A 260 4.21 11.78 20.75
CA ARG A 260 3.35 10.77 21.41
C ARG A 260 3.14 9.58 20.53
N LEU A 261 3.32 8.36 21.07
CA LEU A 261 2.95 7.10 20.45
C LEU A 261 1.53 6.72 20.92
N ILE A 262 0.56 6.72 20.02
CA ILE A 262 -0.86 6.50 20.39
C ILE A 262 -1.37 5.09 20.08
N GLY A 263 -0.48 4.18 19.64
CA GLY A 263 -0.87 2.83 19.28
C GLY A 263 -1.56 2.76 17.91
N ARG A 264 -2.08 1.59 17.60
CA ARG A 264 -2.85 1.38 16.36
C ARG A 264 -4.16 2.14 16.39
N ARG A 265 -4.46 2.81 15.29
CA ARG A 265 -5.69 3.56 15.08
C ARG A 265 -6.36 3.10 13.78
N ASP A 266 -7.69 3.03 13.78
CA ASP A 266 -8.50 2.71 12.60
C ASP A 266 -9.20 3.97 12.03
N ASP A 267 -9.11 5.10 12.74
CA ASP A 267 -9.66 6.43 12.42
C ASP A 267 -8.59 7.39 11.86
N VAL A 268 -7.70 6.89 10.98
CA VAL A 268 -6.61 7.69 10.39
C VAL A 268 -7.14 8.92 9.65
N THR A 269 -8.30 8.81 9.01
CA THR A 269 -8.95 9.92 8.33
C THR A 269 -9.27 11.07 9.29
N ASP A 270 -9.76 10.78 10.50
CA ASP A 270 -10.10 11.78 11.52
C ASP A 270 -8.81 12.44 12.06
N LEU A 271 -7.75 11.62 12.26
CA LEU A 271 -6.44 12.14 12.66
C LEU A 271 -5.89 13.12 11.62
N LEU A 272 -5.99 12.76 10.33
CA LEU A 272 -5.54 13.62 9.23
C LEU A 272 -6.39 14.90 9.14
N ALA A 273 -7.71 14.81 9.26
CA ALA A 273 -8.59 15.98 9.27
C ALA A 273 -8.26 16.97 10.40
N ALA A 274 -7.72 16.47 11.52
CA ALA A 274 -7.28 17.32 12.64
C ALA A 274 -5.86 17.87 12.48
N ALA A 275 -5.04 17.30 11.59
CA ALA A 275 -3.62 17.64 11.42
C ALA A 275 -3.38 18.98 10.75
N ASP A 276 -2.21 19.53 10.98
CA ASP A 276 -1.66 20.68 10.25
C ASP A 276 -0.65 20.22 9.19
N LEU A 277 0.08 19.10 9.44
CA LEU A 277 0.98 18.46 8.49
C LEU A 277 0.95 16.93 8.69
N ALA A 278 1.15 16.20 7.62
CA ALA A 278 1.48 14.77 7.64
C ALA A 278 2.97 14.53 7.42
N LEU A 279 3.57 13.55 8.11
CA LEU A 279 5.00 13.25 8.05
C LEU A 279 5.24 11.81 7.61
N LEU A 280 6.09 11.62 6.60
CA LEU A 280 6.45 10.30 6.07
C LEU A 280 7.99 10.19 5.97
N PRO A 281 8.70 9.87 7.08
CA PRO A 281 10.16 9.86 7.12
C PRO A 281 10.79 8.52 6.66
N SER A 282 10.06 7.71 5.94
CA SER A 282 10.40 6.32 5.60
C SER A 282 11.70 6.19 4.79
N ARG A 283 12.45 5.11 5.02
CA ARG A 283 13.65 4.74 4.25
C ARG A 283 13.32 4.35 2.82
N TRP A 284 12.15 3.79 2.60
CA TRP A 284 11.64 3.41 1.29
C TRP A 284 10.14 3.21 1.34
N GLU A 285 9.46 3.62 0.28
CA GLU A 285 8.02 3.42 0.08
C GLU A 285 7.76 3.14 -1.41
N ALA A 286 6.75 2.33 -1.69
CA ALA A 286 6.17 2.25 -3.03
C ALA A 286 5.03 3.27 -3.16
N ARG A 287 3.79 2.84 -3.01
CA ARG A 287 2.62 3.72 -2.94
C ARG A 287 2.16 3.83 -1.50
N SER A 288 2.70 4.81 -0.79
CA SER A 288 2.35 5.04 0.62
C SER A 288 0.86 5.36 0.78
N VAL A 289 0.16 4.57 1.61
CA VAL A 289 -1.24 4.84 1.95
C VAL A 289 -1.36 6.16 2.67
N LEU A 290 -0.48 6.44 3.66
CA LEU A 290 -0.49 7.71 4.37
C LEU A 290 -0.33 8.91 3.44
N ALA A 291 0.59 8.85 2.46
CA ALA A 291 0.76 9.95 1.50
C ALA A 291 -0.52 10.17 0.68
N GLN A 292 -1.15 9.08 0.22
CA GLN A 292 -2.40 9.17 -0.54
C GLN A 292 -3.54 9.72 0.31
N GLU A 293 -3.71 9.21 1.53
CA GLU A 293 -4.76 9.69 2.46
C GLU A 293 -4.54 11.15 2.85
N ALA A 294 -3.29 11.59 3.08
CA ALA A 294 -2.97 12.97 3.39
C ALA A 294 -3.33 13.92 2.24
N LEU A 295 -2.99 13.58 1.00
CA LEU A 295 -3.33 14.40 -0.16
C LEU A 295 -4.85 14.43 -0.40
N HIS A 296 -5.56 13.32 -0.23
CA HIS A 296 -7.03 13.27 -0.28
C HIS A 296 -7.69 14.10 0.82
N ALA A 297 -7.13 14.07 2.03
CA ALA A 297 -7.61 14.86 3.16
C ALA A 297 -7.19 16.34 3.08
N CYS A 298 -6.53 16.75 1.99
CA CYS A 298 -6.01 18.09 1.81
C CYS A 298 -5.05 18.54 2.94
N VAL A 299 -4.24 17.59 3.46
CA VAL A 299 -3.22 17.85 4.49
C VAL A 299 -1.85 17.96 3.82
N PRO A 300 -1.12 19.06 4.02
CA PRO A 300 0.23 19.19 3.49
C PRO A 300 1.15 18.09 4.00
N LEU A 301 1.95 17.52 3.12
CA LEU A 301 2.82 16.38 3.40
C LEU A 301 4.30 16.77 3.33
N VAL A 302 5.07 16.37 4.34
CA VAL A 302 6.53 16.31 4.26
C VAL A 302 6.94 14.85 4.21
N ALA A 303 7.64 14.44 3.15
CA ALA A 303 8.02 13.05 2.92
C ALA A 303 9.48 12.92 2.50
N THR A 304 10.05 11.77 2.72
CA THR A 304 11.37 11.45 2.18
C THR A 304 11.31 11.19 0.67
N ASN A 305 12.32 11.67 -0.06
CA ASN A 305 12.49 11.50 -1.49
C ASN A 305 13.01 10.08 -1.80
N VAL A 306 12.14 9.07 -1.67
CA VAL A 306 12.52 7.65 -1.79
C VAL A 306 11.48 6.83 -2.58
N GLY A 307 11.96 5.79 -3.25
CA GLY A 307 11.11 4.82 -3.92
C GLY A 307 10.13 5.44 -4.91
N GLY A 308 8.84 5.16 -4.73
CA GLY A 308 7.76 5.69 -5.57
C GLY A 308 7.13 6.99 -5.04
N ILE A 309 7.64 7.57 -3.95
CA ILE A 309 7.05 8.79 -3.37
C ILE A 309 7.10 9.97 -4.34
N PRO A 310 8.23 10.29 -5.02
CA PRO A 310 8.25 11.40 -5.98
C PRO A 310 7.22 11.25 -7.10
N GLU A 311 7.08 10.04 -7.63
CA GLU A 311 6.07 9.72 -8.68
C GLU A 311 4.64 9.85 -8.13
N LEU A 312 4.42 9.42 -6.88
CA LEU A 312 3.11 9.45 -6.25
C LEU A 312 2.61 10.86 -5.96
N VAL A 313 3.49 11.73 -5.43
CA VAL A 313 3.08 13.04 -4.92
C VAL A 313 3.35 14.18 -5.91
N GLY A 314 4.21 13.98 -6.91
CA GLY A 314 4.62 15.04 -7.83
C GLY A 314 5.19 16.24 -7.09
N ASP A 315 4.63 17.42 -7.34
CA ASP A 315 4.98 18.69 -6.67
C ASP A 315 4.02 19.07 -5.52
N ALA A 316 3.21 18.10 -5.06
CA ALA A 316 2.18 18.31 -4.03
C ALA A 316 2.67 18.04 -2.60
N ALA A 317 3.96 17.77 -2.40
CA ALA A 317 4.56 17.54 -1.09
C ALA A 317 5.95 18.17 -1.01
N GLU A 318 6.42 18.43 0.20
CA GLU A 318 7.82 18.75 0.46
C GLU A 318 8.63 17.46 0.53
N LEU A 319 9.64 17.32 -0.31
CA LEU A 319 10.51 16.14 -0.36
C LEU A 319 11.87 16.45 0.25
N VAL A 320 12.27 15.64 1.24
CA VAL A 320 13.57 15.75 1.92
C VAL A 320 14.40 14.47 1.72
N PRO A 321 15.73 14.52 1.79
CA PRO A 321 16.58 13.33 1.74
C PRO A 321 16.29 12.39 2.92
N TYR A 322 16.31 11.07 2.68
CA TYR A 322 16.21 10.09 3.77
C TYR A 322 17.43 10.18 4.69
N GLY A 323 17.18 10.11 6.01
CA GLY A 323 18.22 10.16 7.04
C GLY A 323 18.68 11.59 7.38
N ASP A 324 18.20 12.61 6.69
CA ASP A 324 18.52 14.00 6.98
C ASP A 324 17.49 14.61 7.93
N ALA A 325 17.71 14.40 9.24
CA ALA A 325 16.87 14.96 10.28
C ALA A 325 16.83 16.50 10.29
N LYS A 326 17.93 17.15 9.84
CA LYS A 326 18.01 18.59 9.74
C LYS A 326 17.09 19.12 8.63
N ALA A 327 17.19 18.53 7.42
CA ALA A 327 16.32 18.90 6.31
C ALA A 327 14.84 18.70 6.64
N LEU A 328 14.51 17.58 7.33
CA LEU A 328 13.16 17.33 7.82
C LEU A 328 12.71 18.39 8.83
N ALA A 329 13.57 18.74 9.78
CA ALA A 329 13.26 19.75 10.80
C ALA A 329 13.02 21.13 10.19
N GLU A 330 13.88 21.55 9.27
CA GLU A 330 13.80 22.85 8.58
C GLU A 330 12.56 22.94 7.68
N SER A 331 12.26 21.87 6.90
CA SER A 331 11.08 21.82 6.04
C SER A 331 9.77 21.93 6.84
N VAL A 332 9.66 21.21 7.95
CA VAL A 332 8.50 21.30 8.83
C VAL A 332 8.37 22.70 9.45
N ALA A 333 9.46 23.26 9.98
CA ALA A 333 9.45 24.60 10.57
C ALA A 333 9.05 25.68 9.55
N ALA A 334 9.58 25.60 8.33
CA ALA A 334 9.23 26.51 7.25
C ALA A 334 7.75 26.44 6.89
N LEU A 335 7.20 25.21 6.76
CA LEU A 335 5.77 25.03 6.46
C LEU A 335 4.87 25.49 7.62
N LEU A 336 5.26 25.30 8.86
CA LEU A 336 4.48 25.81 10.00
C LEU A 336 4.42 27.34 10.02
N GLY A 337 5.51 28.01 9.61
CA GLY A 337 5.59 29.47 9.52
C GLY A 337 4.93 30.07 8.27
N ASP A 338 4.70 29.28 7.22
CA ASP A 338 4.20 29.78 5.93
C ASP A 338 2.84 29.17 5.59
N ARG A 339 1.78 29.89 5.95
CA ARG A 339 0.39 29.52 5.65
C ARG A 339 0.13 29.43 4.15
N VAL A 340 0.63 30.38 3.38
CA VAL A 340 0.40 30.44 1.92
C VAL A 340 0.98 29.21 1.24
N ARG A 341 2.20 28.82 1.63
CA ARG A 341 2.85 27.60 1.10
C ARG A 341 2.04 26.34 1.43
N ARG A 342 1.49 26.22 2.66
CA ARG A 342 0.60 25.11 3.01
C ARG A 342 -0.65 25.08 2.14
N GLU A 343 -1.31 26.21 1.91
CA GLU A 343 -2.50 26.32 1.06
C GLU A 343 -2.19 25.93 -0.40
N ILE A 344 -1.03 26.33 -0.91
CA ILE A 344 -0.56 25.90 -2.24
C ILE A 344 -0.37 24.39 -2.30
N LEU A 345 0.30 23.78 -1.32
CA LEU A 345 0.51 22.32 -1.26
C LEU A 345 -0.83 21.56 -1.15
N THR A 346 -1.76 22.08 -0.34
CA THR A 346 -3.12 21.53 -0.23
C THR A 346 -3.84 21.53 -1.58
N ALA A 347 -3.81 22.64 -2.31
CA ALA A 347 -4.45 22.73 -3.64
C ALA A 347 -3.77 21.81 -4.68
N LYS A 348 -2.44 21.69 -4.63
CA LYS A 348 -1.69 20.74 -5.47
C LYS A 348 -2.02 19.30 -5.10
N GLY A 349 -2.13 18.99 -3.79
CA GLY A 349 -2.49 17.67 -3.27
C GLY A 349 -3.83 17.19 -3.78
N ALA A 350 -4.86 18.03 -3.73
CA ALA A 350 -6.18 17.72 -4.25
C ALA A 350 -6.15 17.38 -5.76
N ARG A 351 -5.39 18.16 -6.56
CA ARG A 351 -5.22 17.89 -8.00
C ARG A 351 -4.47 16.58 -8.26
N GLN A 352 -3.39 16.35 -7.51
CA GLN A 352 -2.61 15.12 -7.63
C GLN A 352 -3.45 13.90 -7.27
N ALA A 353 -4.22 13.94 -6.19
CA ALA A 353 -5.11 12.87 -5.77
C ALA A 353 -6.19 12.57 -6.82
N ALA A 354 -6.74 13.60 -7.47
CA ALA A 354 -7.73 13.45 -8.54
C ALA A 354 -7.14 12.84 -9.83
N SER A 355 -5.81 12.83 -10.01
CA SER A 355 -5.14 12.24 -11.16
C SER A 355 -4.82 10.74 -11.00
N TRP A 356 -4.96 10.20 -9.80
CA TRP A 356 -4.66 8.78 -9.56
C TRP A 356 -5.73 7.85 -10.16
N PRO A 357 -5.33 6.63 -10.51
CA PRO A 357 -6.27 5.65 -11.04
C PRO A 357 -7.44 5.39 -10.09
N THR A 358 -8.62 5.20 -10.66
CA THR A 358 -9.81 4.72 -9.98
C THR A 358 -9.76 3.19 -9.79
N GLU A 359 -10.63 2.64 -8.94
CA GLU A 359 -10.78 1.18 -8.80
C GLU A 359 -11.20 0.54 -10.13
N ASP A 360 -12.08 1.17 -10.88
CA ASP A 360 -12.53 0.70 -12.20
C ASP A 360 -11.39 0.66 -13.23
N GLU A 361 -10.55 1.67 -13.29
CA GLU A 361 -9.36 1.71 -14.14
C GLU A 361 -8.33 0.65 -13.73
N THR A 362 -8.16 0.42 -12.43
CA THR A 362 -7.33 -0.67 -11.90
C THR A 362 -7.82 -2.03 -12.41
N VAL A 363 -9.11 -2.30 -12.27
CA VAL A 363 -9.73 -3.56 -12.72
C VAL A 363 -9.64 -3.71 -14.23
N ALA A 364 -9.92 -2.64 -14.99
CA ALA A 364 -9.87 -2.65 -16.45
C ALA A 364 -8.46 -2.98 -16.95
N GLN A 365 -7.41 -2.37 -16.37
CA GLN A 365 -6.02 -2.68 -16.73
C GLN A 365 -5.66 -4.13 -16.44
N VAL A 366 -6.02 -4.63 -15.25
CA VAL A 366 -5.72 -6.01 -14.88
C VAL A 366 -6.46 -7.00 -15.78
N LEU A 367 -7.73 -6.71 -16.10
CA LEU A 367 -8.53 -7.55 -16.99
C LEU A 367 -7.94 -7.57 -18.41
N SER A 368 -7.48 -6.44 -18.92
CA SER A 368 -6.77 -6.37 -20.22
C SER A 368 -5.53 -7.25 -20.25
N VAL A 369 -4.75 -7.30 -19.15
CA VAL A 369 -3.60 -8.22 -19.03
C VAL A 369 -4.07 -9.68 -19.02
N TYR A 370 -5.18 -10.00 -18.33
CA TYR A 370 -5.72 -11.36 -18.29
C TYR A 370 -6.19 -11.81 -19.68
N ASP A 371 -6.91 -10.97 -20.39
CA ASP A 371 -7.41 -11.24 -21.75
C ASP A 371 -6.25 -11.52 -22.70
N GLU A 372 -5.18 -10.70 -22.65
CA GLU A 372 -3.98 -10.91 -23.48
C GLU A 372 -3.32 -12.29 -23.22
N LEU A 373 -3.35 -12.76 -21.97
CA LEU A 373 -2.68 -14.01 -21.58
C LEU A 373 -3.54 -15.26 -21.77
N THR A 374 -4.86 -15.13 -21.86
CA THR A 374 -5.81 -16.24 -21.94
C THR A 374 -6.44 -16.40 -23.31
N GLN A 375 -6.37 -15.38 -24.18
CA GLN A 375 -6.81 -15.52 -25.57
C GLN A 375 -5.94 -16.51 -26.33
N PRO A 376 -6.55 -17.39 -27.16
CA PRO A 376 -5.78 -18.25 -28.06
C PRO A 376 -4.94 -17.37 -28.99
N ARG A 377 -3.61 -17.54 -28.97
CA ARG A 377 -2.78 -16.88 -29.99
C ARG A 377 -3.23 -17.34 -31.36
N PRO A 378 -3.49 -16.44 -32.32
CA PRO A 378 -3.69 -16.86 -33.71
C PRO A 378 -2.47 -17.69 -34.10
N LEU A 379 -2.73 -18.87 -34.67
CA LEU A 379 -1.68 -19.73 -35.22
C LEU A 379 -0.94 -18.93 -36.29
N PRO A 380 0.41 -19.01 -36.35
CA PRO A 380 1.23 -18.30 -37.31
C PRO A 380 0.91 -18.72 -38.75
#